data_4b58019855cdfd79a33d331c296a5733
#
_entry.id   4b58019855cdfd79a33d331c296a5733
#
_cell.length_a   1.000
_cell.length_b   1.000
_cell.length_c   1.000
_cell.angle_alpha   90.00
_cell.angle_beta   90.00
_cell.angle_gamma   90.00
#
_symmetry.space_group_name_H-M   'P 1'
#
loop_
_entity.id
_entity.type
_entity.pdbx_description
1 polymer ?
#
loop_
_entity_poly.entity_id
_entity_poly.type
_entity_poly.pdbx_seq_one_letter_code
_entity_poly.pdbx_strand_id
1 'polypeptide(L)'
;MEDPYLRSFALFFALFNPFLMSIYLLDLIRGLPTQVFSRVLVRGSLISATVFILFAWGGEAFFRDYLQVRFASFQIFGGIIFLLIGLRYVFSGAHAITAMRDNPSAMAGSVAMPIMIGPGTVSASVVIGTRLPLPGAAAVIFGTLALTVVILVVMKVLHDRLKQRH
;
A
#
# COMPACT_ATOMS: atom_id res chain seq x y z
N MET A 1 27.30 1.67 -11.86
CA MET A 1 25.96 2.02 -12.41
C MET A 1 24.95 1.18 -11.65
N GLU A 2 24.09 1.81 -10.85
CA GLU A 2 23.08 1.08 -10.09
C GLU A 2 21.95 0.66 -11.04
N ASP A 3 21.51 -0.59 -10.90
CA ASP A 3 20.44 -1.17 -11.69
C ASP A 3 19.13 -0.37 -11.49
N PRO A 4 18.51 0.18 -12.54
CA PRO A 4 17.29 0.96 -12.44
C PRO A 4 16.11 0.17 -11.84
N TYR A 5 16.09 -1.16 -12.01
CA TYR A 5 15.08 -2.02 -11.40
C TYR A 5 15.25 -2.09 -9.88
N LEU A 6 16.47 -2.32 -9.40
CA LEU A 6 16.76 -2.38 -7.98
C LEU A 6 16.44 -1.06 -7.28
N ARG A 7 16.77 0.05 -7.92
CA ARG A 7 16.49 1.39 -7.41
C ARG A 7 14.99 1.69 -7.32
N SER A 8 14.25 1.31 -8.35
CA SER A 8 12.79 1.45 -8.40
C SER A 8 12.11 0.56 -7.37
N PHE A 9 12.59 -0.68 -7.22
CA PHE A 9 12.10 -1.61 -6.21
C PHE A 9 12.36 -1.08 -4.79
N ALA A 10 13.59 -0.64 -4.51
CA ALA A 10 13.96 -0.11 -3.20
C ALA A 10 13.13 1.13 -2.83
N LEU A 11 12.93 2.06 -3.77
CA LEU A 11 12.08 3.24 -3.59
C LEU A 11 10.64 2.83 -3.24
N PHE A 12 10.06 1.94 -4.03
CA PHE A 12 8.66 1.54 -3.86
C PHE A 12 8.46 0.76 -2.57
N PHE A 13 9.39 -0.16 -2.26
CA PHE A 13 9.36 -0.95 -1.04
C PHE A 13 9.54 -0.08 0.21
N ALA A 14 10.42 0.92 0.16
CA ALA A 14 10.62 1.86 1.27
C ALA A 14 9.36 2.70 1.56
N LEU A 15 8.63 3.12 0.51
CA LEU A 15 7.38 3.86 0.68
C LEU A 15 6.23 2.96 1.14
N PHE A 16 6.21 1.70 0.67
CA PHE A 16 5.24 0.70 1.13
C PHE A 16 5.42 0.36 2.61
N ASN A 17 6.65 0.29 3.06
CA ASN A 17 7.06 0.00 4.44
C ASN A 17 6.17 -1.04 5.15
N PRO A 18 6.36 -2.35 4.90
CA PRO A 18 5.50 -3.39 5.44
C PRO A 18 5.48 -3.44 6.99
N PHE A 19 6.53 -2.94 7.65
CA PHE A 19 6.57 -2.84 9.10
C PHE A 19 5.59 -1.78 9.61
N LEU A 20 5.56 -0.59 8.99
CA LEU A 20 4.58 0.44 9.30
C LEU A 20 3.16 -0.04 8.98
N MET A 21 2.98 -0.72 7.84
CA MET A 21 1.69 -1.34 7.50
C MET A 21 1.22 -2.34 8.55
N SER A 22 2.13 -3.11 9.15
CA SER A 22 1.77 -4.06 10.21
C SER A 22 1.16 -3.37 11.43
N ILE A 23 1.60 -2.16 11.75
CA ILE A 23 1.05 -1.34 12.83
C ILE A 23 -0.36 -0.88 12.46
N TYR A 24 -0.58 -0.38 11.24
CA TYR A 24 -1.90 0.03 10.77
C TYR A 24 -2.89 -1.14 10.68
N LEU A 25 -2.40 -2.34 10.37
CA LEU A 25 -3.21 -3.55 10.25
C LEU A 25 -3.29 -4.37 11.55
N LEU A 26 -2.80 -3.83 12.68
CA LEU A 26 -2.70 -4.56 13.95
C LEU A 26 -4.04 -5.15 14.40
N ASP A 27 -5.12 -4.40 14.26
CA ASP A 27 -6.47 -4.87 14.63
C ASP A 27 -6.94 -6.03 13.74
N LEU A 28 -6.60 -6.00 12.45
CA LEU A 28 -6.86 -7.09 11.52
C LEU A 28 -5.97 -8.30 11.82
N ILE A 29 -4.71 -8.06 12.16
CA ILE A 29 -3.76 -9.10 12.57
C ILE A 29 -4.27 -9.82 13.83
N ARG A 30 -4.82 -9.09 14.80
CA ARG A 30 -5.31 -9.66 16.07
C ARG A 30 -6.70 -10.28 15.96
N GLY A 31 -7.55 -9.74 15.09
CA GLY A 31 -8.98 -10.06 15.06
C GLY A 31 -9.40 -11.06 14.00
N LEU A 32 -8.60 -11.32 12.95
CA LEU A 32 -8.98 -12.19 11.85
C LEU A 32 -8.25 -13.53 11.88
N PRO A 33 -8.89 -14.63 11.43
CA PRO A 33 -8.18 -15.86 11.10
C PRO A 33 -7.14 -15.64 9.99
N THR A 34 -6.01 -16.34 10.04
CA THR A 34 -4.91 -16.18 9.06
C THR A 34 -5.37 -16.31 7.60
N GLN A 35 -6.28 -17.24 7.30
CA GLN A 35 -6.81 -17.43 5.95
C GLN A 35 -7.63 -16.23 5.46
N VAL A 36 -8.43 -15.61 6.34
CA VAL A 36 -9.23 -14.42 5.99
C VAL A 36 -8.31 -13.23 5.82
N PHE A 37 -7.34 -13.03 6.73
CA PHE A 37 -6.36 -11.97 6.67
C PHE A 37 -5.55 -12.00 5.37
N SER A 38 -4.97 -13.17 5.00
CA SER A 38 -4.21 -13.31 3.75
C SER A 38 -5.08 -13.06 2.51
N ARG A 39 -6.34 -13.51 2.50
CA ARG A 39 -7.26 -13.25 1.38
C ARG A 39 -7.58 -11.76 1.24
N VAL A 40 -7.79 -11.05 2.35
CA VAL A 40 -8.01 -9.59 2.36
C VAL A 40 -6.79 -8.87 1.83
N LEU A 41 -5.57 -9.24 2.28
CA LEU A 41 -4.33 -8.65 1.80
C LEU A 41 -4.10 -8.87 0.31
N VAL A 42 -4.27 -10.09 -0.18
CA VAL A 42 -4.10 -10.42 -1.60
C VAL A 42 -5.09 -9.63 -2.46
N ARG A 43 -6.37 -9.58 -2.07
CA ARG A 43 -7.37 -8.78 -2.80
C ARG A 43 -7.04 -7.29 -2.77
N GLY A 44 -6.67 -6.74 -1.61
CA GLY A 44 -6.24 -5.35 -1.47
C GLY A 44 -5.03 -5.04 -2.34
N SER A 45 -4.03 -5.95 -2.37
CA SER A 45 -2.84 -5.82 -3.21
C SER A 45 -3.17 -5.87 -4.71
N LEU A 46 -4.12 -6.70 -5.15
CA LEU A 46 -4.55 -6.73 -6.56
C LEU A 46 -5.24 -5.43 -6.97
N ILE A 47 -6.11 -4.88 -6.11
CA ILE A 47 -6.73 -3.56 -6.33
C ILE A 47 -5.64 -2.50 -6.45
N SER A 48 -4.70 -2.48 -5.50
CA SER A 48 -3.59 -1.53 -5.48
C SER A 48 -2.68 -1.66 -6.70
N ALA A 49 -2.35 -2.90 -7.11
CA ALA A 49 -1.56 -3.17 -8.31
C ALA A 49 -2.21 -2.56 -9.56
N THR A 50 -3.52 -2.75 -9.72
CA THR A 50 -4.26 -2.17 -10.86
C THR A 50 -4.12 -0.65 -10.89
N VAL A 51 -4.31 0.00 -9.74
CA VAL A 51 -4.18 1.46 -9.64
C VAL A 51 -2.75 1.91 -9.94
N PHE A 52 -1.73 1.26 -9.37
CA PHE A 52 -0.32 1.63 -9.58
C PHE A 52 0.12 1.42 -11.04
N ILE A 53 -0.35 0.36 -11.70
CA ILE A 53 -0.05 0.12 -13.12
C ILE A 53 -0.70 1.18 -13.99
N LEU A 54 -1.94 1.58 -13.70
CA LEU A 54 -2.60 2.67 -14.41
C LEU A 54 -1.82 3.98 -14.27
N PHE A 55 -1.33 4.31 -13.08
CA PHE A 55 -0.51 5.50 -12.87
C PHE A 55 0.90 5.37 -13.47
N ALA A 56 1.51 4.19 -13.44
CA ALA A 56 2.78 3.95 -14.10
C ALA A 56 2.67 4.08 -15.63
N TRP A 57 1.55 3.65 -16.20
CA TRP A 57 1.27 3.77 -17.64
C TRP A 57 0.87 5.19 -18.05
N GLY A 58 -0.07 5.79 -17.32
CA GLY A 58 -0.60 7.13 -17.61
C GLY A 58 0.37 8.27 -17.26
N GLY A 59 1.25 8.05 -16.28
CA GLY A 59 2.26 9.01 -15.85
C GLY A 59 1.68 10.38 -15.52
N GLU A 60 2.50 11.43 -15.70
CA GLU A 60 2.07 12.82 -15.50
C GLU A 60 1.02 13.28 -16.52
N ALA A 61 0.95 12.65 -17.70
CA ALA A 61 -0.02 13.00 -18.73
C ALA A 61 -1.45 12.80 -18.22
N PHE A 62 -1.70 11.75 -17.44
CA PHE A 62 -3.01 11.51 -16.84
C PHE A 62 -3.44 12.67 -15.92
N PHE A 63 -2.53 13.20 -15.12
CA PHE A 63 -2.84 14.34 -14.25
C PHE A 63 -3.05 15.63 -15.04
N ARG A 64 -2.23 15.89 -16.06
CA ARG A 64 -2.27 17.10 -16.87
C ARG A 64 -3.48 17.13 -17.80
N ASP A 65 -3.72 16.04 -18.52
CA ASP A 65 -4.63 16.04 -19.68
C ASP A 65 -6.06 15.62 -19.28
N TYR A 66 -6.22 14.75 -18.28
CA TYR A 66 -7.53 14.29 -17.80
C TYR A 66 -7.99 14.97 -16.52
N LEU A 67 -7.12 15.06 -15.52
CA LEU A 67 -7.49 15.70 -14.24
C LEU A 67 -7.29 17.21 -14.25
N GLN A 68 -6.60 17.76 -15.24
CA GLN A 68 -6.25 19.20 -15.35
C GLN A 68 -5.56 19.76 -14.08
N VAL A 69 -4.84 18.90 -13.37
CA VAL A 69 -4.13 19.21 -12.12
C VAL A 69 -2.64 18.96 -12.31
N ARG A 70 -1.81 19.86 -11.77
CA ARG A 70 -0.36 19.59 -11.73
C ARG A 70 -0.08 18.43 -10.80
N PHE A 71 0.72 17.47 -11.24
CA PHE A 71 1.14 16.33 -10.44
C PHE A 71 1.76 16.74 -9.08
N ALA A 72 2.54 17.83 -9.09
CA ALA A 72 3.09 18.42 -7.86
C ALA A 72 2.00 18.87 -6.86
N SER A 73 0.89 19.43 -7.34
CA SER A 73 -0.23 19.83 -6.46
C SER A 73 -0.90 18.62 -5.82
N PHE A 74 -1.04 17.51 -6.58
CA PHE A 74 -1.52 16.23 -6.05
C PHE A 74 -0.58 15.68 -4.95
N GLN A 75 0.73 15.77 -5.15
CA GLN A 75 1.72 15.33 -4.16
C GLN A 75 1.64 16.15 -2.87
N ILE A 76 1.54 17.48 -2.98
CA ILE A 76 1.41 18.37 -1.80
C ILE A 76 0.12 18.08 -1.04
N PHE A 77 -1.01 18.04 -1.74
CA PHE A 77 -2.30 17.72 -1.14
C PHE A 77 -2.28 16.35 -0.45
N GLY A 78 -1.76 15.37 -1.12
CA GLY A 78 -1.61 14.04 -0.57
C GLY A 78 -0.70 13.99 0.65
N GLY A 79 0.42 14.72 0.64
CA GLY A 79 1.32 14.84 1.79
C GLY A 79 0.61 15.46 3.01
N ILE A 80 -0.22 16.50 2.80
CA ILE A 80 -1.04 17.09 3.86
C ILE A 80 -2.04 16.08 4.42
N ILE A 81 -2.75 15.34 3.58
CA ILE A 81 -3.68 14.29 4.02
C ILE A 81 -2.96 13.24 4.86
N PHE A 82 -1.77 12.77 4.42
CA PHE A 82 -0.98 11.80 5.18
C PHE A 82 -0.52 12.35 6.52
N LEU A 83 -0.11 13.61 6.58
CA LEU A 83 0.25 14.26 7.82
C LEU A 83 -0.94 14.29 8.79
N LEU A 84 -2.12 14.67 8.33
CA LEU A 84 -3.35 14.70 9.14
C LEU A 84 -3.74 13.30 9.64
N ILE A 85 -3.65 12.28 8.78
CA ILE A 85 -3.89 10.88 9.16
C ILE A 85 -2.87 10.45 10.21
N GLY A 86 -1.58 10.73 10.00
CA GLY A 86 -0.52 10.40 10.95
C GLY A 86 -0.72 11.06 12.30
N LEU A 87 -1.06 12.34 12.35
CA LEU A 87 -1.39 13.07 13.57
C LEU A 87 -2.60 12.43 14.28
N ARG A 88 -3.65 12.08 13.53
CA ARG A 88 -4.81 11.40 14.11
C ARG A 88 -4.45 10.05 14.73
N TYR A 89 -3.57 9.27 14.10
CA TYR A 89 -3.09 8.01 14.68
C TYR A 89 -2.29 8.23 15.96
N VAL A 90 -1.44 9.25 16.01
CA VAL A 90 -0.66 9.58 17.21
C VAL A 90 -1.57 9.96 18.37
N PHE A 91 -2.61 10.77 18.13
CA PHE A 91 -3.47 11.30 19.18
C PHE A 91 -4.66 10.39 19.54
N SER A 92 -5.19 9.60 18.61
CA SER A 92 -6.42 8.81 18.80
C SER A 92 -6.19 7.30 18.85
N GLY A 93 -4.97 6.81 18.62
CA GLY A 93 -4.67 5.37 18.57
C GLY A 93 -5.34 4.65 17.40
N ALA A 94 -5.18 3.33 17.37
CA ALA A 94 -5.61 2.46 16.26
C ALA A 94 -7.13 2.25 16.11
N HIS A 95 -7.97 2.88 16.95
CA HIS A 95 -9.43 2.64 16.96
C HIS A 95 -10.18 3.12 15.71
N ALA A 96 -9.53 3.79 14.78
CA ALA A 96 -10.16 4.36 13.59
C ALA A 96 -10.66 3.32 12.55
N ILE A 97 -10.25 2.05 12.65
CA ILE A 97 -10.55 0.99 11.65
C ILE A 97 -11.62 0.00 12.13
N THR A 98 -12.06 0.09 13.39
CA THR A 98 -12.96 -0.90 14.02
C THR A 98 -14.36 -0.97 13.42
N ALA A 99 -14.79 0.03 12.64
CA ALA A 99 -16.15 0.12 12.09
C ALA A 99 -16.43 -0.75 10.86
N MET A 100 -15.44 -1.52 10.35
CA MET A 100 -15.56 -2.21 9.05
C MET A 100 -15.52 -3.75 9.13
N ARG A 101 -15.83 -4.32 10.30
CA ARG A 101 -15.63 -5.77 10.58
C ARG A 101 -16.55 -6.73 9.84
N ASP A 102 -17.66 -6.27 9.27
CA ASP A 102 -18.76 -7.16 8.88
C ASP A 102 -18.71 -7.69 7.43
N ASN A 103 -17.79 -7.18 6.58
CA ASN A 103 -17.71 -7.64 5.18
C ASN A 103 -16.27 -7.76 4.68
N PRO A 104 -15.75 -8.99 4.39
CA PRO A 104 -14.37 -9.19 3.91
C PRO A 104 -14.04 -8.47 2.59
N SER A 105 -15.03 -8.22 1.73
CA SER A 105 -14.82 -7.49 0.47
C SER A 105 -14.66 -5.99 0.71
N ALA A 106 -15.43 -5.43 1.63
CA ALA A 106 -15.28 -4.03 2.07
C ALA A 106 -13.94 -3.83 2.79
N MET A 107 -13.48 -4.82 3.56
CA MET A 107 -12.17 -4.80 4.22
C MET A 107 -11.00 -4.76 3.22
N ALA A 108 -11.08 -5.47 2.09
CA ALA A 108 -10.04 -5.42 1.06
C ALA A 108 -9.91 -4.02 0.45
N GLY A 109 -11.03 -3.35 0.18
CA GLY A 109 -11.07 -1.95 -0.25
C GLY A 109 -10.48 -1.00 0.78
N SER A 110 -10.77 -1.21 2.07
CA SER A 110 -10.25 -0.39 3.17
C SER A 110 -8.76 -0.62 3.44
N VAL A 111 -8.22 -1.80 3.10
CA VAL A 111 -6.78 -2.07 3.13
C VAL A 111 -6.10 -1.45 1.91
N ALA A 112 -6.73 -1.55 0.73
CA ALA A 112 -6.20 -0.90 -0.47
C ALA A 112 -6.19 0.62 -0.32
N MET A 113 -7.29 1.22 0.08
CA MET A 113 -7.41 2.66 0.33
C MET A 113 -7.79 2.92 1.81
N PRO A 114 -7.08 3.73 2.57
CA PRO A 114 -5.90 4.54 2.24
C PRO A 114 -4.54 3.89 2.57
N ILE A 115 -4.51 2.62 3.01
CA ILE A 115 -3.29 2.03 3.59
C ILE A 115 -2.24 1.74 2.51
N MET A 116 -2.64 1.11 1.40
CA MET A 116 -1.72 0.79 0.30
C MET A 116 -1.64 1.91 -0.73
N ILE A 117 -2.79 2.45 -1.16
CA ILE A 117 -2.86 3.50 -2.18
C ILE A 117 -2.80 4.85 -1.49
N GLY A 118 -1.61 5.38 -1.37
CA GLY A 118 -1.37 6.70 -0.84
C GLY A 118 -0.71 7.61 -1.87
N PRO A 119 -0.68 8.95 -1.66
CA PRO A 119 -0.04 9.87 -2.59
C PRO A 119 1.44 9.54 -2.82
N GLY A 120 2.16 9.06 -1.79
CA GLY A 120 3.54 8.64 -1.91
C GLY A 120 3.73 7.44 -2.84
N THR A 121 2.92 6.39 -2.67
CA THR A 121 2.98 5.17 -3.49
C THR A 121 2.47 5.41 -4.91
N VAL A 122 1.45 6.26 -5.09
CA VAL A 122 1.00 6.71 -6.41
C VAL A 122 2.10 7.51 -7.10
N SER A 123 2.74 8.48 -6.42
CA SER A 123 3.87 9.22 -6.96
C SER A 123 5.02 8.31 -7.36
N ALA A 124 5.36 7.35 -6.53
CA ALA A 124 6.40 6.38 -6.86
C ALA A 124 6.05 5.55 -8.09
N SER A 125 4.79 5.13 -8.25
CA SER A 125 4.37 4.37 -9.44
C SER A 125 4.50 5.19 -10.71
N VAL A 126 4.15 6.48 -10.70
CA VAL A 126 4.39 7.40 -11.82
C VAL A 126 5.89 7.50 -12.14
N VAL A 127 6.73 7.73 -11.12
CA VAL A 127 8.19 7.81 -11.29
C VAL A 127 8.77 6.51 -11.84
N ILE A 128 8.29 5.35 -11.41
CA ILE A 128 8.72 4.05 -11.94
C ILE A 128 8.35 3.93 -13.41
N GLY A 129 7.15 4.34 -13.79
CA GLY A 129 6.67 4.32 -15.18
C GLY A 129 7.47 5.25 -16.12
N THR A 130 8.08 6.32 -15.59
CA THR A 130 9.00 7.17 -16.39
C THR A 130 10.40 6.57 -16.56
N ARG A 131 10.80 5.67 -15.66
CA ARG A 131 12.17 5.09 -15.64
C ARG A 131 12.27 3.72 -16.29
N LEU A 132 11.18 2.94 -16.26
CA LEU A 132 11.14 1.57 -16.73
C LEU A 132 10.05 1.39 -17.80
N PRO A 133 10.26 0.49 -18.77
CA PRO A 133 9.18 0.09 -19.67
C PRO A 133 8.06 -0.56 -18.86
N LEU A 134 6.82 -0.46 -19.33
CA LEU A 134 5.63 -0.90 -18.60
C LEU A 134 5.71 -2.33 -18.04
N PRO A 135 6.22 -3.35 -18.76
CA PRO A 135 6.39 -4.68 -18.18
C PRO A 135 7.37 -4.70 -16.99
N GLY A 136 8.45 -3.90 -17.08
CA GLY A 136 9.42 -3.76 -15.99
C GLY A 136 8.83 -3.04 -14.78
N ALA A 137 8.08 -1.97 -15.00
CA ALA A 137 7.35 -1.26 -13.95
C ALA A 137 6.33 -2.19 -13.26
N ALA A 138 5.56 -2.96 -14.04
CA ALA A 138 4.63 -3.95 -13.52
C ALA A 138 5.34 -5.03 -12.67
N ALA A 139 6.49 -5.55 -13.14
CA ALA A 139 7.27 -6.53 -12.39
C ALA A 139 7.74 -5.99 -11.03
N VAL A 140 8.21 -4.74 -10.98
CA VAL A 140 8.62 -4.07 -9.73
C VAL A 140 7.42 -3.89 -8.79
N ILE A 141 6.29 -3.41 -9.31
CA ILE A 141 5.06 -3.20 -8.53
C ILE A 141 4.56 -4.52 -7.94
N PHE A 142 4.38 -5.56 -8.77
CA PHE A 142 3.94 -6.87 -8.30
C PHE A 142 4.93 -7.53 -7.35
N GLY A 143 6.24 -7.43 -7.62
CA GLY A 143 7.28 -7.96 -6.76
C GLY A 143 7.26 -7.32 -5.36
N THR A 144 7.10 -6.00 -5.29
CA THR A 144 7.00 -5.27 -4.01
C THR A 144 5.73 -5.65 -3.25
N LEU A 145 4.58 -5.70 -3.93
CA LEU A 145 3.31 -6.08 -3.31
C LEU A 145 3.34 -7.52 -2.81
N ALA A 146 3.86 -8.46 -3.61
CA ALA A 146 3.99 -9.86 -3.22
C ALA A 146 4.90 -10.03 -1.99
N LEU A 147 6.06 -9.36 -1.99
CA LEU A 147 6.97 -9.37 -0.84
C LEU A 147 6.31 -8.79 0.42
N THR A 148 5.59 -7.68 0.27
CA THR A 148 4.85 -7.05 1.38
C THR A 148 3.78 -8.00 1.95
N VAL A 149 2.99 -8.65 1.09
CA VAL A 149 1.99 -9.64 1.52
C VAL A 149 2.65 -10.80 2.26
N VAL A 150 3.75 -11.33 1.73
CA VAL A 150 4.50 -12.42 2.39
C VAL A 150 4.98 -11.99 3.78
N ILE A 151 5.60 -10.82 3.91
CA ILE A 151 6.07 -10.29 5.20
C ILE A 151 4.91 -10.16 6.19
N LEU A 152 3.79 -9.56 5.79
CA LEU A 152 2.64 -9.34 6.66
C LEU A 152 1.97 -10.66 7.08
N VAL A 153 1.86 -11.64 6.17
CA VAL A 153 1.33 -12.97 6.49
C VAL A 153 2.26 -13.72 7.44
N VAL A 154 3.57 -13.65 7.23
CA VAL A 154 4.55 -14.24 8.14
C VAL A 154 4.45 -13.62 9.53
N MET A 155 4.37 -12.29 9.62
CA MET A 155 4.18 -11.59 10.91
C MET A 155 2.87 -12.04 11.60
N LYS A 156 1.79 -12.19 10.85
CA LYS A 156 0.52 -12.72 11.37
C LYS A 156 0.67 -14.13 11.93
N VAL A 157 1.29 -15.04 11.18
CA VAL A 157 1.50 -16.44 11.61
C VAL A 157 2.38 -16.49 12.87
N LEU A 158 3.43 -15.68 12.93
CA LEU A 158 4.28 -15.60 14.11
C LEU A 158 3.50 -15.09 15.33
N HIS A 159 2.69 -14.05 15.14
CA HIS A 159 1.81 -13.53 16.19
C HIS A 159 0.85 -14.60 16.73
N ASP A 160 0.20 -15.35 15.84
CA ASP A 160 -0.75 -16.41 16.22
C ASP A 160 -0.05 -17.56 16.97
N ARG A 161 1.15 -17.95 16.55
CA ARG A 161 1.95 -18.98 17.24
C ARG A 161 2.41 -18.56 18.64
N LEU A 162 2.79 -17.29 18.80
CA LEU A 162 3.20 -16.77 20.11
C LEU A 162 2.00 -16.68 21.06
N LYS A 163 0.83 -16.31 20.56
CA LYS A 163 -0.40 -16.24 21.36
C LYS A 163 -0.88 -17.62 21.85
N GLN A 164 -0.62 -18.69 21.08
CA GLN A 164 -1.00 -20.07 21.47
C GLN A 164 -0.09 -20.66 22.52
N ARG A 165 1.09 -20.09 22.77
CA ARG A 165 2.06 -20.58 23.77
C ARG A 165 1.88 -19.95 25.16
N HIS A 166 1.02 -18.97 25.30
CA HIS A 166 0.62 -18.31 26.55
C HIS A 166 -0.86 -18.51 26.80
#